data_1fe2087289de5d4a6d33a0545939097a
#
_entry.id   1fe2087289de5d4a6d33a0545939097a
#
_cell.length_a   1.000
_cell.length_b   1.000
_cell.length_c   1.000
_cell.angle_alpha   90.00
_cell.angle_beta   90.00
_cell.angle_gamma   90.00
#
_symmetry.space_group_name_H-M   'P 1'
#
loop_
_entity.id
_entity.type
_entity.pdbx_description
1 polymer ?
#
loop_
_entity_poly.entity_id
_entity_poly.type
_entity_poly.pdbx_seq_one_letter_code
_entity_poly.pdbx_strand_id
1 'polypeptide(L)'
;MTFCDEIEIASKPQREAMMRHPFVLGIGDGSLSAERFKHFMTQDYVYLIDYARCLAMGTVKAPDLATMSWFAGAVDHILNTEMELHLSLIHI
;
A
#
# COMPACT_ATOMS: atom_id res chain seq x y z
N MET A 1 8.77 22.71 -12.16
CA MET A 1 7.90 21.80 -11.39
C MET A 1 7.84 20.47 -12.10
N THR A 2 8.14 19.39 -11.40
CA THR A 2 8.08 18.04 -11.96
C THR A 2 6.66 17.47 -11.87
N PHE A 3 6.42 16.37 -12.59
CA PHE A 3 5.16 15.63 -12.49
C PHE A 3 4.89 15.17 -11.05
N CYS A 4 5.93 14.73 -10.33
CA CYS A 4 5.79 14.36 -8.92
C CYS A 4 5.37 15.53 -8.06
N ASP A 5 5.92 16.72 -8.30
CA ASP A 5 5.51 17.93 -7.58
C ASP A 5 4.04 18.26 -7.84
N GLU A 6 3.59 18.11 -9.07
CA GLU A 6 2.19 18.34 -9.44
C GLU A 6 1.24 17.38 -8.73
N ILE A 7 1.60 16.10 -8.65
CA ILE A 7 0.82 15.10 -7.94
C ILE A 7 0.77 15.42 -6.44
N GLU A 8 1.90 15.80 -5.88
CA GLU A 8 1.98 16.12 -4.46
C GLU A 8 1.09 17.30 -4.10
N ILE A 9 1.10 18.35 -4.92
CA ILE A 9 0.25 19.51 -4.71
C ILE A 9 -1.23 19.13 -4.87
N ALA A 10 -1.57 18.41 -5.94
CA ALA A 10 -2.95 18.02 -6.23
C ALA A 10 -3.55 17.10 -5.16
N SER A 11 -2.74 16.24 -4.56
CA SER A 11 -3.20 15.28 -3.54
C SER A 11 -3.13 15.81 -2.11
N LYS A 12 -2.61 17.01 -1.90
CA LYS A 12 -2.39 17.56 -0.55
C LYS A 12 -3.64 17.54 0.34
N PRO A 13 -4.83 17.98 -0.13
CA PRO A 13 -6.03 17.95 0.72
C PRO A 13 -6.37 16.54 1.19
N GLN A 14 -6.25 15.54 0.31
CA GLN A 14 -6.55 14.15 0.64
C GLN A 14 -5.53 13.58 1.62
N ARG A 15 -4.24 13.88 1.45
CA ARG A 15 -3.18 13.44 2.37
C ARG A 15 -3.36 14.04 3.76
N GLU A 16 -3.70 15.33 3.83
CA GLU A 16 -3.96 16.00 5.10
C GLU A 16 -5.19 15.42 5.80
N ALA A 17 -6.27 15.14 5.06
CA ALA A 17 -7.47 14.52 5.60
C ALA A 17 -7.16 13.10 6.14
N MET A 18 -6.36 12.33 5.41
CA MET A 18 -5.93 10.99 5.83
C MET A 18 -5.16 11.05 7.14
N MET A 19 -4.24 12.01 7.28
CA MET A 19 -3.43 12.14 8.49
C MET A 19 -4.24 12.55 9.72
N ARG A 20 -5.42 13.14 9.52
CA ARG A 20 -6.33 13.50 10.60
C ARG A 20 -7.40 12.44 10.87
N HIS A 21 -7.43 11.38 10.06
CA HIS A 21 -8.43 10.33 10.22
C HIS A 21 -8.27 9.61 11.56
N PRO A 22 -9.36 9.33 12.29
CA PRO A 22 -9.29 8.67 13.61
C PRO A 22 -8.53 7.34 13.59
N PHE A 23 -8.61 6.58 12.50
CA PHE A 23 -7.86 5.33 12.36
C PHE A 23 -6.35 5.58 12.41
N VAL A 24 -5.85 6.56 11.65
CA VAL A 24 -4.42 6.89 11.61
C VAL A 24 -3.95 7.41 12.96
N LEU A 25 -4.74 8.30 13.57
CA LEU A 25 -4.43 8.84 14.90
C LEU A 25 -4.43 7.73 15.94
N GLY A 26 -5.37 6.78 15.84
CA GLY A 26 -5.47 5.65 16.76
C GLY A 26 -4.29 4.70 16.69
N ILE A 27 -3.72 4.50 15.49
CA ILE A 27 -2.48 3.74 15.33
C ILE A 27 -1.33 4.49 16.02
N GLY A 28 -1.22 5.81 15.77
CA GLY A 28 -0.13 6.62 16.30
C GLY A 28 -0.10 6.70 17.82
N ASP A 29 -1.26 6.77 18.48
CA ASP A 29 -1.35 6.89 19.93
C ASP A 29 -1.65 5.57 20.65
N GLY A 30 -1.82 4.47 19.90
CA GLY A 30 -2.08 3.15 20.47
C GLY A 30 -3.52 2.91 20.92
N SER A 31 -4.44 3.81 20.61
CA SER A 31 -5.84 3.69 21.04
C SER A 31 -6.72 2.84 20.11
N LEU A 32 -6.23 2.50 18.92
CA LEU A 32 -7.00 1.72 17.97
C LEU A 32 -7.25 0.31 18.50
N SER A 33 -8.50 -0.16 18.46
CA SER A 33 -8.83 -1.50 18.92
C SER A 33 -8.21 -2.58 18.02
N ALA A 34 -7.89 -3.74 18.60
CA ALA A 34 -7.38 -4.88 17.85
C ALA A 34 -8.37 -5.35 16.79
N GLU A 35 -9.66 -5.28 17.07
CA GLU A 35 -10.72 -5.67 16.14
C GLU A 35 -10.72 -4.78 14.89
N ARG A 36 -10.63 -3.47 15.07
CA ARG A 36 -10.56 -2.52 13.95
C ARG A 36 -9.28 -2.68 13.16
N PHE A 37 -8.17 -2.93 13.84
CA PHE A 37 -6.90 -3.21 13.18
C PHE A 37 -6.98 -4.45 12.30
N LYS A 38 -7.56 -5.54 12.82
CA LYS A 38 -7.75 -6.78 12.05
C LYS A 38 -8.63 -6.56 10.82
N HIS A 39 -9.70 -5.79 10.98
CA HIS A 39 -10.57 -5.46 9.85
C HIS A 39 -9.79 -4.73 8.76
N PHE A 40 -9.00 -3.73 9.14
CA PHE A 40 -8.16 -3.00 8.20
C PHE A 40 -7.18 -3.94 7.49
N MET A 41 -6.50 -4.80 8.24
CA MET A 41 -5.51 -5.73 7.65
C MET A 41 -6.17 -6.69 6.68
N THR A 42 -7.39 -7.14 6.96
CA THR A 42 -8.15 -8.00 6.06
C THR A 42 -8.50 -7.28 4.76
N GLN A 43 -8.95 -6.04 4.85
CA GLN A 43 -9.26 -5.23 3.67
C GLN A 43 -8.00 -4.89 2.87
N ASP A 44 -6.90 -4.59 3.56
CA ASP A 44 -5.63 -4.30 2.92
C ASP A 44 -5.05 -5.53 2.21
N TYR A 45 -5.26 -6.72 2.77
CA TYR A 45 -4.89 -7.97 2.10
C TYR A 45 -5.57 -8.08 0.74
N VAL A 46 -6.88 -7.81 0.69
CA VAL A 46 -7.64 -7.82 -0.58
C VAL A 46 -7.12 -6.75 -1.54
N TYR A 47 -6.86 -5.56 -1.03
CA TYR A 47 -6.30 -4.46 -1.81
C TYR A 47 -4.95 -4.83 -2.43
N LEU A 48 -4.07 -5.48 -1.66
CA LEU A 48 -2.73 -5.84 -2.12
C LEU A 48 -2.75 -6.79 -3.32
N ILE A 49 -3.78 -7.64 -3.43
CA ILE A 49 -3.92 -8.51 -4.61
C ILE A 49 -4.06 -7.67 -5.88
N ASP A 50 -4.92 -6.67 -5.86
CA ASP A 50 -5.11 -5.79 -7.02
C ASP A 50 -3.90 -4.89 -7.24
N TYR A 51 -3.28 -4.43 -6.19
CA TYR A 51 -2.05 -3.63 -6.28
C TYR A 51 -0.92 -4.43 -6.96
N ALA A 52 -0.77 -5.71 -6.60
CA ALA A 52 0.20 -6.60 -7.24
C ALA A 52 -0.09 -6.75 -8.74
N ARG A 53 -1.37 -6.86 -9.12
CA ARG A 53 -1.75 -6.91 -10.55
C ARG A 53 -1.37 -5.64 -11.29
N CYS A 54 -1.58 -4.48 -10.68
CA CYS A 54 -1.20 -3.19 -11.27
C CYS A 54 0.32 -3.10 -11.48
N LEU A 55 1.10 -3.56 -10.50
CA LEU A 55 2.56 -3.57 -10.61
C LEU A 55 3.03 -4.56 -11.69
N ALA A 56 2.35 -5.70 -11.84
CA ALA A 56 2.65 -6.65 -12.91
C ALA A 56 2.39 -6.04 -14.28
N MET A 57 1.36 -5.21 -14.43
CA MET A 57 1.12 -4.45 -15.66
C MET A 57 2.26 -3.47 -15.93
N GLY A 58 2.82 -2.87 -14.90
CA GLY A 58 4.02 -2.03 -15.01
C GLY A 58 5.20 -2.80 -15.57
N THR A 59 5.37 -4.06 -15.16
CA THR A 59 6.42 -4.95 -15.69
C THR A 59 6.25 -5.12 -17.21
N VAL A 60 5.01 -5.37 -17.66
CA VAL A 60 4.70 -5.56 -19.08
C VAL A 60 5.01 -4.30 -19.89
N LYS A 61 4.75 -3.13 -19.33
CA LYS A 61 4.85 -1.85 -20.04
C LYS A 61 6.19 -1.14 -19.84
N ALA A 62 7.08 -1.68 -19.02
CA ALA A 62 8.36 -1.04 -18.72
C ALA A 62 9.21 -0.89 -20.00
N PRO A 63 9.83 0.29 -20.22
CA PRO A 63 10.58 0.59 -21.43
C PRO A 63 11.96 -0.08 -21.49
N ASP A 64 12.49 -0.55 -20.36
CA ASP A 64 13.84 -1.13 -20.29
C ASP A 64 13.88 -2.24 -19.23
N LEU A 65 14.97 -3.01 -19.24
CA LEU A 65 15.14 -4.14 -18.33
C LEU A 65 15.26 -3.73 -16.86
N ALA A 66 15.88 -2.60 -16.58
CA ALA A 66 16.04 -2.12 -15.21
C ALA A 66 14.68 -1.78 -14.58
N THR A 67 13.83 -1.06 -15.31
CA THR A 67 12.48 -0.71 -14.87
C THR A 67 11.62 -1.96 -14.76
N MET A 68 11.71 -2.87 -15.72
CA MET A 68 11.00 -4.14 -15.70
C MET A 68 11.36 -4.95 -14.46
N SER A 69 12.65 -5.04 -14.14
CA SER A 69 13.14 -5.75 -12.95
C SER A 69 12.63 -5.13 -11.66
N TRP A 70 12.57 -3.80 -11.62
CA TRP A 70 12.04 -3.10 -10.45
C TRP A 70 10.57 -3.46 -10.20
N PHE A 71 9.74 -3.41 -11.23
CA PHE A 71 8.32 -3.77 -11.09
C PHE A 71 8.15 -5.25 -10.72
N ALA A 72 8.91 -6.14 -11.34
CA ALA A 72 8.87 -7.56 -11.04
C ALA A 72 9.27 -7.84 -9.58
N GLY A 73 10.30 -7.15 -9.10
CA GLY A 73 10.75 -7.24 -7.70
C GLY A 73 9.68 -6.74 -6.73
N ALA A 74 8.98 -5.66 -7.07
CA ALA A 74 7.90 -5.14 -6.26
C ALA A 74 6.74 -6.13 -6.17
N VAL A 75 6.37 -6.79 -7.28
CA VAL A 75 5.35 -7.84 -7.31
C VAL A 75 5.75 -8.99 -6.39
N ASP A 76 6.99 -9.46 -6.51
CA ASP A 76 7.51 -10.55 -5.70
C ASP A 76 7.45 -10.20 -4.21
N HIS A 77 7.85 -9.00 -3.84
CA HIS A 77 7.82 -8.53 -2.45
C HIS A 77 6.40 -8.54 -1.89
N ILE A 78 5.42 -8.05 -2.65
CA ILE A 78 4.03 -8.04 -2.20
C ILE A 78 3.52 -9.47 -2.02
N LEU A 79 3.68 -10.33 -3.02
CA LEU A 79 3.10 -11.67 -3.00
C LEU A 79 3.77 -12.59 -1.98
N ASN A 80 5.05 -12.44 -1.72
CA ASN A 80 5.82 -13.37 -0.90
C ASN A 80 6.25 -12.83 0.47
N THR A 81 6.13 -11.52 0.69
CA THR A 81 6.51 -10.90 1.97
C THR A 81 5.32 -10.24 2.63
N GLU A 82 4.70 -9.28 1.95
CA GLU A 82 3.61 -8.50 2.53
C GLU A 82 2.37 -9.34 2.79
N MET A 83 2.01 -10.22 1.85
CA MET A 83 0.83 -11.07 2.01
C MET A 83 0.99 -12.05 3.18
N GLU A 84 2.18 -12.60 3.38
CA GLU A 84 2.46 -13.46 4.53
C GLU A 84 2.36 -12.71 5.85
N LEU A 85 2.90 -11.48 5.90
CA LEU A 85 2.80 -10.63 7.08
C LEU A 85 1.34 -10.33 7.42
N HIS A 86 0.53 -9.99 6.41
CA HIS A 86 -0.88 -9.69 6.61
C HIS A 86 -1.64 -10.91 7.15
N LEU A 87 -1.41 -12.10 6.60
CA LEU A 87 -2.03 -13.33 7.09
C LEU A 87 -1.65 -13.59 8.54
N SER A 88 -0.39 -13.39 8.90
CA SER A 88 0.08 -13.55 10.27
C SER A 88 -0.65 -12.60 11.22
N LEU A 89 -0.80 -11.33 10.84
CA LEU A 89 -1.46 -10.32 11.66
C LEU A 89 -2.97 -10.54 11.77
N ILE A 90 -3.61 -11.03 10.72
CA ILE A 90 -5.05 -11.34 10.72
C ILE A 90 -5.36 -12.50 11.68
N HIS A 91 -4.45 -13.46 11.81
CA HIS A 91 -4.65 -14.67 12.62
C HIS A 91 -4.13 -14.55 14.06
N ILE A 92 -3.61 -13.39 14.44
CA ILE A 92 -3.30 -13.10 15.83
C ILE A 92 -4.61 -12.90 16.60
#